data_657145f212085168d26794ef2e8ff696
#
_entry.id   657145f212085168d26794ef2e8ff696
#
_cell.length_a   1.000
_cell.length_b   1.000
_cell.length_c   1.000
_cell.angle_alpha   90.00
_cell.angle_beta   90.00
_cell.angle_gamma   90.00
#
_symmetry.space_group_name_H-M   'P 1'
#
loop_
_entity.id
_entity.type
_entity.pdbx_description
1 polymer ?
#
loop_
_entity_poly.entity_id
_entity_poly.type
_entity_poly.pdbx_seq_one_letter_code
_entity_poly.pdbx_strand_id
1 'polypeptide(L)'
;VIEEYGLGNRHLNELGLMRDMFIDPITLEILRDLKEPETWLGLLRRSAELLLTDYAPQETDLSQMRIRGYERIAGAVYLEMVNSMRGFLMREGSAGAAVDMKPFAVWKTINEDPAVALVEESNPIKNVNEKEAVTFMGVGGRSRTSMVARSRIYGENDMGTISEATVDSGDVAINTYTTANPMFTSLRGVTSRYDGKNAGPSSLLSTGALISPGADADDPKRVNFVTIQHAQGISAKGYKPTPLRTGYERVIGQRTGDLFCTTAKQPGKVVKVTDEA
;
A
#
# COMPACT_ATOMS: atom_id res chain seq x y z
N VAL A 1 -18.04 -7.87 -39.60
CA VAL A 1 -17.13 -6.98 -38.83
C VAL A 1 -15.83 -6.77 -39.60
N ILE A 2 -15.04 -7.83 -39.91
CA ILE A 2 -13.75 -7.67 -40.62
C ILE A 2 -13.93 -6.97 -41.99
N GLU A 3 -14.85 -7.44 -42.80
CA GLU A 3 -15.18 -6.84 -44.09
C GLU A 3 -15.84 -5.45 -43.97
N GLU A 4 -16.70 -5.29 -42.97
CA GLU A 4 -17.45 -4.07 -42.68
C GLU A 4 -16.53 -2.89 -42.28
N TYR A 5 -15.47 -3.18 -41.49
CA TYR A 5 -14.52 -2.18 -41.03
C TYR A 5 -13.18 -2.18 -41.79
N GLY A 6 -13.06 -2.96 -42.91
CA GLY A 6 -11.86 -3.01 -43.74
C GLY A 6 -10.63 -3.57 -43.01
N LEU A 7 -10.83 -4.43 -42.00
CA LEU A 7 -9.76 -5.03 -41.20
C LEU A 7 -9.09 -6.18 -41.99
N GLY A 8 -7.80 -6.17 -42.11
CA GLY A 8 -7.01 -7.26 -42.70
C GLY A 8 -6.44 -8.23 -41.70
N ASN A 9 -5.80 -9.30 -42.18
CA ASN A 9 -5.16 -10.33 -41.35
C ASN A 9 -4.14 -9.77 -40.32
N ARG A 10 -3.49 -8.67 -40.66
CA ARG A 10 -2.59 -7.97 -39.77
C ARG A 10 -3.29 -7.55 -38.49
N HIS A 11 -4.46 -6.95 -38.54
CA HIS A 11 -5.24 -6.52 -37.38
C HIS A 11 -5.71 -7.70 -36.52
N LEU A 12 -5.99 -8.85 -37.16
CA LEU A 12 -6.31 -10.07 -36.40
C LEU A 12 -5.12 -10.58 -35.59
N ASN A 13 -3.92 -10.54 -36.18
CA ASN A 13 -2.69 -10.91 -35.48
C ASN A 13 -2.39 -9.94 -34.35
N GLU A 14 -2.59 -8.64 -34.53
CA GLU A 14 -2.43 -7.62 -33.51
C GLU A 14 -3.42 -7.82 -32.34
N LEU A 15 -4.69 -8.17 -32.63
CA LEU A 15 -5.67 -8.52 -31.60
C LEU A 15 -5.30 -9.80 -30.85
N GLY A 16 -4.76 -10.80 -31.55
CA GLY A 16 -4.24 -12.02 -30.92
C GLY A 16 -3.08 -11.72 -29.99
N LEU A 17 -2.14 -10.90 -30.44
CA LEU A 17 -1.02 -10.47 -29.63
C LEU A 17 -1.46 -9.68 -28.38
N MET A 18 -2.42 -8.77 -28.53
CA MET A 18 -3.00 -8.03 -27.40
C MET A 18 -3.63 -8.99 -26.39
N ARG A 19 -4.42 -9.95 -26.85
CA ARG A 19 -5.02 -10.97 -25.98
C ARG A 19 -3.95 -11.69 -25.15
N ASP A 20 -2.91 -12.19 -25.82
CA ASP A 20 -1.87 -13.00 -25.17
C ASP A 20 -0.97 -12.17 -24.23
N MET A 21 -0.94 -10.84 -24.43
CA MET A 21 -0.24 -9.93 -23.52
C MET A 21 -1.04 -9.59 -22.24
N PHE A 22 -2.36 -9.58 -22.32
CA PHE A 22 -3.22 -9.19 -21.19
C PHE A 22 -3.78 -10.38 -20.40
N ILE A 23 -3.85 -11.57 -21.04
CA ILE A 23 -4.35 -12.79 -20.40
C ILE A 23 -3.19 -13.79 -20.31
N ASP A 24 -2.30 -13.53 -19.38
CA ASP A 24 -1.24 -14.44 -18.99
C ASP A 24 -1.71 -15.43 -17.90
N PRO A 25 -0.92 -16.47 -17.58
CA PRO A 25 -1.30 -17.46 -16.57
C PRO A 25 -1.59 -16.87 -15.19
N ILE A 26 -0.88 -15.80 -14.80
CA ILE A 26 -1.07 -15.12 -13.51
C ILE A 26 -2.39 -14.35 -13.51
N THR A 27 -2.68 -13.63 -14.59
CA THR A 27 -3.96 -12.93 -14.78
C THR A 27 -5.13 -13.91 -14.75
N LEU A 28 -5.00 -15.08 -15.38
CA LEU A 28 -6.03 -16.12 -15.34
C LEU A 28 -6.30 -16.62 -13.92
N GLU A 29 -5.27 -16.84 -13.13
CA GLU A 29 -5.41 -17.26 -11.74
C GLU A 29 -6.15 -16.20 -10.91
N ILE A 30 -5.79 -14.92 -11.08
CA ILE A 30 -6.47 -13.80 -10.42
C ILE A 30 -7.94 -13.71 -10.85
N LEU A 31 -8.23 -13.83 -12.15
CA LEU A 31 -9.60 -13.79 -12.66
C LEU A 31 -10.46 -14.91 -12.09
N ARG A 32 -9.92 -16.11 -11.92
CA ARG A 32 -10.59 -17.24 -11.26
C ARG A 32 -10.90 -16.95 -9.80
N ASP A 33 -9.94 -16.42 -9.07
CA ASP A 33 -10.11 -16.03 -7.67
C ASP A 33 -11.20 -14.95 -7.51
N LEU A 34 -11.26 -14.01 -8.45
CA LEU A 34 -12.27 -12.96 -8.49
C LEU A 34 -13.62 -13.40 -9.09
N LYS A 35 -13.70 -14.62 -9.63
CA LYS A 35 -14.88 -15.16 -10.36
C LYS A 35 -15.29 -14.28 -11.55
N GLU A 36 -14.31 -13.68 -12.20
CA GLU A 36 -14.51 -12.87 -13.40
C GLU A 36 -14.21 -13.69 -14.67
N PRO A 37 -14.71 -13.25 -15.86
CA PRO A 37 -14.51 -13.99 -17.11
C PRO A 37 -13.03 -14.17 -17.46
N GLU A 38 -12.65 -15.40 -17.84
CA GLU A 38 -11.27 -15.74 -18.22
C GLU A 38 -10.93 -15.44 -19.68
N THR A 39 -11.92 -15.05 -20.49
CA THR A 39 -11.73 -14.78 -21.92
C THR A 39 -11.65 -13.29 -22.21
N TRP A 40 -10.83 -12.90 -23.17
CA TRP A 40 -10.68 -11.51 -23.61
C TRP A 40 -12.02 -10.83 -23.92
N LEU A 41 -12.88 -11.49 -24.69
CA LEU A 41 -14.21 -10.97 -25.02
C LEU A 41 -15.13 -10.90 -23.80
N GLY A 42 -15.03 -11.88 -22.93
CA GLY A 42 -15.76 -11.87 -21.65
C GLY A 42 -15.37 -10.70 -20.77
N LEU A 43 -14.08 -10.41 -20.67
CA LEU A 43 -13.57 -9.25 -19.92
C LEU A 43 -14.00 -7.92 -20.52
N LEU A 44 -13.94 -7.77 -21.84
CA LEU A 44 -14.41 -6.57 -22.53
C LEU A 44 -15.91 -6.35 -22.31
N ARG A 45 -16.72 -7.41 -22.42
CA ARG A 45 -18.15 -7.34 -22.12
C ARG A 45 -18.39 -6.96 -20.67
N ARG A 46 -17.70 -7.62 -19.73
CA ARG A 46 -17.81 -7.34 -18.30
C ARG A 46 -17.42 -5.91 -17.96
N SER A 47 -16.35 -5.40 -18.57
CA SER A 47 -15.92 -4.00 -18.42
C SER A 47 -16.98 -3.02 -18.91
N ALA A 48 -17.62 -3.31 -20.05
CA ALA A 48 -18.72 -2.50 -20.58
C ALA A 48 -19.95 -2.54 -19.67
N GLU A 49 -20.31 -3.70 -19.15
CA GLU A 49 -21.40 -3.86 -18.17
C GLU A 49 -21.13 -3.02 -16.90
N LEU A 50 -19.91 -3.06 -16.37
CA LEU A 50 -19.52 -2.28 -15.20
C LEU A 50 -19.55 -0.77 -15.44
N LEU A 51 -19.18 -0.32 -16.66
CA LEU A 51 -19.24 1.10 -17.01
C LEU A 51 -20.67 1.62 -17.18
N LEU A 52 -21.61 0.76 -17.55
CA LEU A 52 -23.02 1.10 -17.77
C LEU A 52 -23.87 0.98 -16.50
N THR A 53 -23.37 0.30 -15.48
CA THR A 53 -24.04 0.17 -14.19
C THR A 53 -23.46 1.15 -13.20
N ASP A 54 -24.23 1.54 -12.17
CA ASP A 54 -23.73 2.27 -11.00
C ASP A 54 -22.83 1.33 -10.18
N TYR A 55 -21.63 1.11 -10.71
CA TYR A 55 -20.65 0.24 -10.11
C TYR A 55 -20.06 0.89 -8.84
N ALA A 56 -20.35 0.29 -7.71
CA ALA A 56 -19.62 0.57 -6.49
C ALA A 56 -18.27 -0.17 -6.55
N PRO A 57 -17.14 0.51 -6.24
CA PRO A 57 -15.84 -0.16 -6.21
C PRO A 57 -15.89 -1.39 -5.34
N GLN A 58 -15.48 -2.56 -5.88
CA GLN A 58 -15.41 -3.78 -5.10
C GLN A 58 -14.17 -3.76 -4.21
N GLU A 59 -14.24 -4.48 -3.09
CA GLU A 59 -13.13 -4.65 -2.15
C GLU A 59 -11.85 -5.19 -2.79
N THR A 60 -11.98 -5.84 -3.94
CA THR A 60 -10.89 -6.46 -4.71
C THR A 60 -10.31 -5.57 -5.80
N ASP A 61 -10.85 -4.36 -6.02
CA ASP A 61 -10.31 -3.43 -6.99
C ASP A 61 -9.01 -2.79 -6.47
N LEU A 62 -7.88 -3.27 -6.98
CA LEU A 62 -6.54 -2.77 -6.59
C LEU A 62 -6.39 -1.26 -6.76
N SER A 63 -7.10 -0.64 -7.72
CA SER A 63 -7.06 0.80 -7.93
C SER A 63 -7.73 1.58 -6.81
N GLN A 64 -8.60 0.95 -6.05
CA GLN A 64 -9.30 1.51 -4.89
C GLN A 64 -8.66 1.12 -3.55
N MET A 65 -7.72 0.18 -3.56
CA MET A 65 -7.04 -0.27 -2.34
C MET A 65 -5.90 0.68 -1.97
N ARG A 66 -5.87 1.11 -0.74
CA ARG A 66 -4.73 1.84 -0.15
C ARG A 66 -3.59 0.91 0.21
N ILE A 67 -3.90 -0.35 0.53
CA ILE A 67 -2.96 -1.35 1.00
C ILE A 67 -2.84 -2.45 -0.05
N ARG A 68 -1.63 -2.69 -0.52
CA ARG A 68 -1.34 -3.67 -1.57
C ARG A 68 -0.26 -4.69 -1.17
N GLY A 69 0.04 -4.80 0.11
CA GLY A 69 0.93 -5.79 0.67
C GLY A 69 2.23 -6.02 -0.13
N TYR A 70 2.68 -7.26 -0.20
CA TYR A 70 3.89 -7.63 -0.96
C TYR A 70 3.73 -7.50 -2.49
N GLU A 71 2.52 -7.37 -2.98
CA GLU A 71 2.23 -7.26 -4.42
C GLU A 71 2.83 -5.98 -5.03
N ARG A 72 3.14 -4.96 -4.23
CA ARG A 72 3.86 -3.78 -4.71
C ARG A 72 5.22 -4.13 -5.30
N ILE A 73 6.00 -4.97 -4.61
CA ILE A 73 7.33 -5.40 -5.08
C ILE A 73 7.18 -6.36 -6.26
N ALA A 74 6.31 -7.37 -6.13
CA ALA A 74 6.01 -8.29 -7.20
C ALA A 74 5.52 -7.56 -8.46
N GLY A 75 4.68 -6.54 -8.31
CA GLY A 75 4.20 -5.69 -9.39
C GLY A 75 5.32 -4.94 -10.12
N ALA A 76 6.35 -4.47 -9.42
CA ALA A 76 7.51 -3.82 -10.06
C ALA A 76 8.30 -4.80 -10.95
N VAL A 77 8.50 -6.02 -10.47
CA VAL A 77 9.15 -7.10 -11.25
C VAL A 77 8.30 -7.48 -12.45
N TYR A 78 7.01 -7.67 -12.23
CA TYR A 78 6.05 -8.03 -13.29
C TYR A 78 6.00 -6.99 -14.40
N LEU A 79 5.95 -5.69 -14.07
CA LEU A 79 5.97 -4.61 -15.05
C LEU A 79 7.21 -4.66 -15.94
N GLU A 80 8.39 -4.92 -15.37
CA GLU A 80 9.62 -5.04 -16.16
C GLU A 80 9.59 -6.27 -17.05
N MET A 81 9.08 -7.42 -16.55
CA MET A 81 8.90 -8.63 -17.36
C MET A 81 7.98 -8.37 -18.55
N VAL A 82 6.83 -7.74 -18.33
CA VAL A 82 5.87 -7.40 -19.37
C VAL A 82 6.48 -6.43 -20.40
N ASN A 83 7.20 -5.42 -19.95
CA ASN A 83 7.86 -4.46 -20.84
C ASN A 83 8.95 -5.13 -21.69
N SER A 84 9.73 -6.00 -21.09
CA SER A 84 10.77 -6.77 -21.78
C SER A 84 10.17 -7.73 -22.82
N MET A 85 9.08 -8.41 -22.47
CA MET A 85 8.36 -9.29 -23.38
C MET A 85 7.72 -8.50 -24.53
N ARG A 86 7.09 -7.37 -24.27
CA ARG A 86 6.56 -6.48 -25.30
C ARG A 86 7.66 -6.02 -26.28
N GLY A 87 8.81 -5.61 -25.73
CA GLY A 87 9.97 -5.22 -26.55
C GLY A 87 10.52 -6.37 -27.39
N PHE A 88 10.46 -7.59 -26.90
CA PHE A 88 10.82 -8.80 -27.66
C PHE A 88 9.84 -9.05 -28.79
N LEU A 89 8.53 -9.09 -28.50
CA LEU A 89 7.47 -9.36 -29.47
C LEU A 89 7.44 -8.33 -30.61
N MET A 90 7.71 -7.05 -30.31
CA MET A 90 7.82 -6.02 -31.34
C MET A 90 9.02 -6.21 -32.29
N ARG A 91 10.05 -6.94 -31.85
CA ARG A 91 11.27 -7.23 -32.60
C ARG A 91 11.33 -8.68 -33.07
N GLU A 92 10.30 -9.47 -32.85
CA GLU A 92 10.21 -10.85 -33.29
C GLU A 92 10.42 -10.96 -34.81
N GLY A 93 11.32 -11.87 -35.22
CA GLY A 93 11.76 -12.00 -36.59
C GLY A 93 12.96 -11.12 -36.98
N SER A 94 13.43 -10.22 -36.14
CA SER A 94 14.67 -9.47 -36.36
C SER A 94 15.87 -10.24 -35.85
N ALA A 95 17.01 -10.13 -36.55
CA ALA A 95 18.26 -10.71 -36.11
C ALA A 95 18.67 -10.15 -34.72
N GLY A 96 18.91 -11.02 -33.75
CA GLY A 96 19.30 -10.63 -32.39
C GLY A 96 18.13 -10.25 -31.46
N ALA A 97 16.87 -10.54 -31.84
CA ALA A 97 15.77 -10.36 -30.91
C ALA A 97 15.95 -11.29 -29.69
N ALA A 98 15.96 -10.69 -28.51
CA ALA A 98 16.05 -11.41 -27.22
C ALA A 98 15.19 -10.70 -26.18
N VAL A 99 14.75 -11.44 -25.17
CA VAL A 99 14.12 -10.86 -23.98
C VAL A 99 15.23 -10.24 -23.14
N ASP A 100 15.22 -8.94 -23.00
CA ASP A 100 16.21 -8.16 -22.25
C ASP A 100 15.55 -7.55 -21.01
N MET A 101 15.71 -8.22 -19.88
CA MET A 101 15.27 -7.71 -18.59
C MET A 101 16.33 -6.80 -17.99
N LYS A 102 15.91 -5.63 -17.54
CA LYS A 102 16.77 -4.61 -16.94
C LYS A 102 16.62 -4.59 -15.42
N PRO A 103 17.49 -5.26 -14.65
CA PRO A 103 17.39 -5.28 -13.19
C PRO A 103 17.39 -3.88 -12.57
N PHE A 104 18.13 -2.95 -13.18
CA PHE A 104 18.16 -1.56 -12.73
C PHE A 104 16.79 -0.87 -12.86
N ALA A 105 15.97 -1.21 -13.86
CA ALA A 105 14.62 -0.66 -13.99
C ALA A 105 13.71 -1.10 -12.84
N VAL A 106 13.82 -2.37 -12.42
CA VAL A 106 13.12 -2.89 -11.23
C VAL A 106 13.56 -2.14 -9.98
N TRP A 107 14.87 -2.02 -9.77
CA TRP A 107 15.42 -1.28 -8.65
C TRP A 107 14.97 0.17 -8.61
N LYS A 108 15.00 0.86 -9.75
CA LYS A 108 14.53 2.23 -9.88
C LYS A 108 13.05 2.34 -9.50
N THR A 109 12.19 1.46 -10.03
CA THR A 109 10.76 1.44 -9.73
C THR A 109 10.49 1.23 -8.23
N ILE A 110 11.23 0.34 -7.58
CA ILE A 110 11.10 0.11 -6.13
C ILE A 110 11.56 1.35 -5.37
N ASN A 111 12.68 1.95 -5.74
CA ASN A 111 13.25 3.11 -5.02
C ASN A 111 12.43 4.40 -5.20
N GLU A 112 11.72 4.52 -6.32
CA GLU A 112 10.83 5.65 -6.59
C GLU A 112 9.39 5.41 -6.11
N ASP A 113 9.10 4.25 -5.51
CA ASP A 113 7.75 3.97 -4.98
C ASP A 113 7.45 4.92 -3.80
N PRO A 114 6.28 5.59 -3.80
CA PRO A 114 5.90 6.53 -2.75
C PRO A 114 5.82 5.94 -1.34
N ALA A 115 5.79 4.62 -1.22
CA ALA A 115 5.80 3.93 0.08
C ALA A 115 7.21 3.64 0.60
N VAL A 116 8.25 3.92 -0.17
CA VAL A 116 9.65 3.76 0.27
C VAL A 116 10.07 4.96 1.09
N ALA A 117 10.52 4.73 2.30
CA ALA A 117 11.03 5.75 3.20
C ALA A 117 12.42 5.36 3.71
N LEU A 118 13.25 6.38 3.95
CA LEU A 118 14.54 6.20 4.62
C LEU A 118 14.32 6.04 6.12
N VAL A 119 15.15 5.19 6.73
CA VAL A 119 15.15 5.02 8.18
C VAL A 119 15.60 6.32 8.83
N GLU A 120 14.81 6.80 9.79
CA GLU A 120 15.12 8.00 10.59
C GLU A 120 15.73 7.56 11.92
N GLU A 121 16.94 8.01 12.20
CA GLU A 121 17.66 7.61 13.41
C GLU A 121 17.41 8.57 14.59
N SER A 122 16.99 9.81 14.30
CA SER A 122 16.78 10.83 15.32
C SER A 122 15.42 10.72 16.02
N ASN A 123 14.41 10.20 15.34
CA ASN A 123 13.06 10.05 15.89
C ASN A 123 12.46 8.68 15.57
N PRO A 124 12.47 7.72 16.53
CA PRO A 124 11.91 6.40 16.34
C PRO A 124 10.42 6.39 15.98
N ILE A 125 9.65 7.38 16.42
CA ILE A 125 8.21 7.48 16.10
C ILE A 125 8.01 7.69 14.61
N LYS A 126 8.88 8.44 13.93
CA LYS A 126 8.83 8.60 12.49
C LYS A 126 8.94 7.25 11.77
N ASN A 127 9.84 6.37 12.20
CA ASN A 127 9.97 5.05 11.60
C ASN A 127 8.72 4.18 11.81
N VAL A 128 8.02 4.32 12.93
CA VAL A 128 6.73 3.64 13.15
C VAL A 128 5.69 4.20 12.19
N ASN A 129 5.57 5.52 12.10
CA ASN A 129 4.63 6.18 11.18
C ASN A 129 4.90 5.81 9.72
N GLU A 130 6.15 5.78 9.28
CA GLU A 130 6.50 5.38 7.90
C GLU A 130 6.12 3.93 7.59
N LYS A 131 6.17 3.04 8.56
CA LYS A 131 5.68 1.66 8.41
C LYS A 131 4.15 1.56 8.41
N GLU A 132 3.49 2.49 9.05
CA GLU A 132 2.02 2.58 9.09
C GLU A 132 1.46 3.36 7.90
N ALA A 133 2.32 4.03 7.13
CA ALA A 133 1.92 4.82 5.97
C ALA A 133 1.38 3.94 4.84
N VAL A 134 0.24 4.35 4.31
CA VAL A 134 -0.42 3.70 3.17
C VAL A 134 -0.86 4.75 2.15
N THR A 135 -0.85 4.38 0.88
CA THR A 135 -1.18 5.30 -0.21
C THR A 135 -1.88 4.61 -1.36
N PHE A 136 -2.74 5.32 -2.06
CA PHE A 136 -3.29 4.87 -3.35
C PHE A 136 -2.26 4.88 -4.47
N MET A 137 -1.19 5.64 -4.34
CA MET A 137 -0.16 5.79 -5.36
C MET A 137 0.82 4.62 -5.36
N GLY A 138 1.66 4.57 -6.38
CA GLY A 138 2.69 3.55 -6.55
C GLY A 138 2.30 2.46 -7.53
N VAL A 139 3.07 1.40 -7.57
CA VAL A 139 2.90 0.29 -8.53
C VAL A 139 1.53 -0.35 -8.36
N GLY A 140 0.77 -0.46 -9.46
CA GLY A 140 -0.60 -0.98 -9.46
C GLY A 140 -1.66 -0.03 -8.88
N GLY A 141 -1.26 1.16 -8.41
CA GLY A 141 -2.16 2.15 -7.84
C GLY A 141 -2.60 3.24 -8.82
N ARG A 142 -3.19 4.30 -8.26
CA ARG A 142 -3.69 5.45 -9.02
C ARG A 142 -2.65 6.58 -9.05
N SER A 143 -2.70 7.42 -10.07
CA SER A 143 -1.92 8.65 -10.08
C SER A 143 -2.61 9.71 -9.22
N ARG A 144 -1.83 10.64 -8.67
CA ARG A 144 -2.36 11.77 -7.89
C ARG A 144 -3.39 12.59 -8.67
N THR A 145 -3.15 12.78 -9.97
CA THR A 145 -4.03 13.55 -10.85
C THR A 145 -5.38 12.90 -11.10
N SER A 146 -5.49 11.57 -10.93
CA SER A 146 -6.74 10.83 -11.06
C SER A 146 -7.59 10.82 -9.77
N MET A 147 -7.06 11.34 -8.66
CA MET A 147 -7.71 11.33 -7.35
C MET A 147 -8.55 12.59 -7.16
N VAL A 148 -9.85 12.46 -7.39
CA VAL A 148 -10.86 13.50 -7.11
C VAL A 148 -11.43 13.34 -5.69
N ALA A 149 -12.16 14.33 -5.20
CA ALA A 149 -12.74 14.31 -3.85
C ALA A 149 -13.55 13.02 -3.57
N ARG A 150 -14.37 12.57 -4.53
CA ARG A 150 -15.18 11.34 -4.40
C ARG A 150 -14.32 10.08 -4.24
N SER A 151 -13.17 10.00 -4.88
CA SER A 151 -12.29 8.83 -4.78
C SER A 151 -11.38 8.83 -3.55
N ARG A 152 -11.40 9.89 -2.74
CA ARG A 152 -10.66 10.01 -1.48
C ARG A 152 -11.50 9.65 -0.24
N ILE A 153 -12.76 9.29 -0.43
CA ILE A 153 -13.67 8.92 0.66
C ILE A 153 -13.19 7.61 1.29
N TYR A 154 -13.30 7.54 2.60
CA TYR A 154 -13.08 6.29 3.33
C TYR A 154 -14.24 5.34 3.07
N GLY A 155 -13.93 4.09 2.76
CA GLY A 155 -14.89 3.01 2.60
C GLY A 155 -15.24 2.34 3.93
N GLU A 156 -16.29 1.53 3.94
CA GLU A 156 -16.65 0.73 5.13
C GLU A 156 -15.52 -0.24 5.53
N ASN A 157 -14.77 -0.74 4.57
CA ASN A 157 -13.66 -1.68 4.78
C ASN A 157 -12.39 -1.00 5.30
N ASP A 158 -12.31 0.33 5.23
CA ASP A 158 -11.21 1.07 5.83
C ASP A 158 -11.33 1.15 7.36
N MET A 159 -12.55 1.01 7.89
CA MET A 159 -12.79 1.06 9.33
C MET A 159 -12.09 -0.09 10.04
N GLY A 160 -11.35 0.22 11.11
CA GLY A 160 -10.53 -0.74 11.84
C GLY A 160 -9.14 -0.96 11.23
N THR A 161 -8.87 -0.41 10.05
CA THR A 161 -7.59 -0.58 9.37
C THR A 161 -6.91 0.75 9.05
N ILE A 162 -7.67 1.72 8.50
CA ILE A 162 -7.17 3.07 8.22
C ILE A 162 -7.59 3.99 9.36
N SER A 163 -6.62 4.75 9.87
CA SER A 163 -6.84 5.68 10.98
C SER A 163 -7.34 7.05 10.51
N GLU A 164 -7.59 7.93 11.47
CA GLU A 164 -7.91 9.35 11.25
C GLU A 164 -6.73 10.15 10.69
N ALA A 165 -5.51 9.62 10.84
CA ALA A 165 -4.31 10.34 10.45
C ALA A 165 -4.10 10.35 8.94
N THR A 166 -3.81 11.53 8.41
CA THR A 166 -3.48 11.75 7.01
C THR A 166 -2.44 12.86 6.90
N VAL A 167 -1.69 12.88 5.82
CA VAL A 167 -0.79 13.99 5.53
C VAL A 167 -1.57 15.26 5.23
N ASP A 168 -0.93 16.39 5.40
CA ASP A 168 -1.52 17.71 5.13
C ASP A 168 -1.46 18.06 3.64
N SER A 169 -2.20 19.12 3.24
CA SER A 169 -2.15 19.70 1.90
C SER A 169 -2.81 18.84 0.81
N GLY A 170 -2.24 18.82 -0.39
CA GLY A 170 -2.83 18.19 -1.59
C GLY A 170 -2.99 16.68 -1.52
N ASP A 171 -2.29 16.01 -0.63
CA ASP A 171 -2.30 14.55 -0.48
C ASP A 171 -3.21 14.06 0.67
N VAL A 172 -4.05 14.96 1.20
CA VAL A 172 -5.06 14.60 2.21
C VAL A 172 -5.93 13.46 1.70
N ALA A 173 -6.08 12.42 2.53
CA ALA A 173 -6.78 11.17 2.24
C ALA A 173 -6.22 10.34 1.06
N ILE A 174 -5.17 10.78 0.38
CA ILE A 174 -4.39 9.95 -0.56
C ILE A 174 -3.33 9.19 0.21
N ASN A 175 -2.53 9.89 1.00
CA ASN A 175 -1.54 9.34 1.90
C ASN A 175 -2.12 9.36 3.31
N THR A 176 -2.31 8.19 3.88
CA THR A 176 -2.91 7.98 5.18
C THR A 176 -2.06 7.05 6.01
N TYR A 177 -2.49 6.76 7.22
CA TYR A 177 -1.79 5.84 8.12
C TYR A 177 -2.76 4.77 8.60
N THR A 178 -2.26 3.56 8.78
CA THR A 178 -3.04 2.51 9.41
C THR A 178 -3.32 2.85 10.87
N THR A 179 -4.31 2.19 11.43
CA THR A 179 -4.52 2.21 12.88
C THR A 179 -3.33 1.57 13.60
N ALA A 180 -3.19 1.82 14.87
CA ALA A 180 -2.12 1.21 15.66
C ALA A 180 -2.19 -0.33 15.72
N ASN A 181 -3.38 -0.89 15.56
CA ASN A 181 -3.60 -2.33 15.46
C ASN A 181 -4.56 -2.64 14.28
N PRO A 182 -4.05 -2.57 13.05
CA PRO A 182 -4.87 -2.76 11.85
C PRO A 182 -5.36 -4.20 11.70
N MET A 183 -6.56 -4.36 11.18
CA MET A 183 -7.25 -5.65 11.07
C MET A 183 -6.92 -6.37 9.74
N PHE A 184 -5.65 -6.73 9.53
CA PHE A 184 -5.23 -7.51 8.37
C PHE A 184 -5.51 -9.00 8.54
N THR A 185 -6.01 -9.63 7.49
CA THR A 185 -6.24 -11.08 7.41
C THR A 185 -5.21 -11.79 6.54
N SER A 186 -4.54 -11.07 5.65
CA SER A 186 -3.53 -11.65 4.76
C SER A 186 -2.40 -10.68 4.44
N LEU A 187 -1.27 -11.23 3.97
CA LEU A 187 -0.14 -10.45 3.48
C LEU A 187 -0.44 -9.68 2.17
N ARG A 188 -1.53 -9.99 1.49
CA ARG A 188 -2.02 -9.26 0.32
C ARG A 188 -2.70 -7.93 0.66
N GLY A 189 -2.87 -7.62 1.95
CA GLY A 189 -3.54 -6.41 2.39
C GLY A 189 -5.07 -6.56 2.52
N VAL A 190 -5.57 -7.79 2.48
CA VAL A 190 -6.99 -8.07 2.74
C VAL A 190 -7.28 -7.79 4.22
N THR A 191 -8.35 -7.06 4.47
CA THR A 191 -8.77 -6.63 5.81
C THR A 191 -10.01 -7.37 6.26
N SER A 192 -10.18 -7.54 7.57
CA SER A 192 -11.44 -8.01 8.14
C SER A 192 -12.38 -6.83 8.36
N ARG A 193 -13.69 -7.10 8.27
CA ARG A 193 -14.70 -6.10 8.59
C ARG A 193 -14.65 -5.76 10.08
N TYR A 194 -14.72 -4.48 10.40
CA TYR A 194 -14.80 -4.00 11.76
C TYR A 194 -16.15 -4.39 12.40
N ASP A 195 -16.11 -5.07 13.54
CA ASP A 195 -17.32 -5.54 14.22
C ASP A 195 -17.69 -4.75 15.49
N GLY A 196 -16.81 -3.88 15.95
CA GLY A 196 -17.00 -3.02 17.12
C GLY A 196 -17.04 -3.73 18.47
N LYS A 197 -17.14 -5.06 18.50
CA LYS A 197 -17.29 -5.82 19.75
C LYS A 197 -15.96 -6.16 20.41
N ASN A 198 -14.94 -6.44 19.60
CA ASN A 198 -13.62 -6.84 20.04
C ASN A 198 -12.55 -5.78 19.77
N ALA A 199 -12.95 -4.62 19.30
CA ALA A 199 -12.04 -3.57 18.89
C ALA A 199 -11.89 -2.50 19.97
N GLY A 200 -10.65 -2.30 20.38
CA GLY A 200 -10.27 -1.20 21.28
C GLY A 200 -9.89 0.07 20.50
N PRO A 201 -9.54 1.16 21.21
CA PRO A 201 -9.10 2.41 20.57
C PRO A 201 -7.93 2.22 19.60
N SER A 202 -7.06 1.25 19.82
CA SER A 202 -5.93 0.93 18.94
C SER A 202 -6.35 0.41 17.56
N SER A 203 -7.56 -0.08 17.41
CA SER A 203 -8.10 -0.50 16.11
C SER A 203 -8.80 0.63 15.35
N LEU A 204 -8.96 1.80 15.94
CA LEU A 204 -9.60 2.96 15.31
C LEU A 204 -8.64 4.14 15.16
N LEU A 205 -7.72 4.32 16.12
CA LEU A 205 -6.85 5.48 16.18
C LEU A 205 -5.43 5.16 15.71
N SER A 206 -4.78 6.19 15.20
CA SER A 206 -3.36 6.13 14.86
C SER A 206 -2.49 5.99 16.12
N THR A 207 -1.28 5.49 15.93
CA THR A 207 -0.27 5.47 16.98
C THR A 207 -0.02 6.86 17.56
N GLY A 208 0.04 7.89 16.72
CA GLY A 208 0.24 9.28 17.15
C GLY A 208 -0.89 9.78 18.04
N ALA A 209 -2.14 9.48 17.72
CA ALA A 209 -3.29 9.84 18.56
C ALA A 209 -3.24 9.15 19.94
N LEU A 210 -2.88 7.87 19.96
CA LEU A 210 -2.84 7.09 21.21
C LEU A 210 -1.75 7.55 22.20
N ILE A 211 -0.66 8.13 21.70
CA ILE A 211 0.38 8.70 22.57
C ILE A 211 0.13 10.16 22.93
N SER A 212 -0.89 10.79 22.36
CA SER A 212 -1.24 12.19 22.61
C SER A 212 -2.17 12.29 23.83
N PRO A 213 -1.75 12.89 24.96
CA PRO A 213 -2.64 13.10 26.09
C PRO A 213 -3.81 14.02 25.71
N GLY A 214 -5.03 13.61 26.05
CA GLY A 214 -6.25 14.38 25.79
C GLY A 214 -6.77 14.34 24.36
N ALA A 215 -6.25 13.43 23.51
CA ALA A 215 -6.70 13.30 22.12
C ALA A 215 -8.19 12.96 21.99
N ASP A 216 -8.77 12.31 22.97
CA ASP A 216 -10.20 11.98 23.05
C ASP A 216 -11.09 13.19 23.34
N ALA A 217 -10.52 14.28 23.83
CA ALA A 217 -11.23 15.53 24.17
C ALA A 217 -10.91 16.69 23.21
N ASP A 218 -10.15 16.45 22.17
CA ASP A 218 -9.73 17.48 21.20
C ASP A 218 -10.40 17.29 19.84
N ASP A 219 -10.36 18.32 19.01
CA ASP A 219 -10.85 18.31 17.63
C ASP A 219 -10.03 17.30 16.80
N PRO A 220 -10.68 16.41 16.04
CA PRO A 220 -9.98 15.43 15.19
C PRO A 220 -8.92 16.02 14.27
N LYS A 221 -9.13 17.20 13.74
CA LYS A 221 -8.16 17.94 12.94
C LYS A 221 -6.88 18.25 13.73
N ARG A 222 -7.02 18.66 14.99
CA ARG A 222 -5.89 18.97 15.86
C ARG A 222 -5.13 17.72 16.27
N VAL A 223 -5.84 16.63 16.51
CA VAL A 223 -5.24 15.31 16.76
C VAL A 223 -4.42 14.85 15.57
N ASN A 224 -4.92 15.04 14.34
CA ASN A 224 -4.14 14.74 13.13
C ASN A 224 -2.85 15.56 13.05
N PHE A 225 -2.89 16.85 13.33
CA PHE A 225 -1.67 17.69 13.36
C PHE A 225 -0.67 17.22 14.41
N VAL A 226 -1.12 16.86 15.60
CA VAL A 226 -0.25 16.32 16.65
C VAL A 226 0.41 15.02 16.20
N THR A 227 -0.31 14.13 15.53
CA THR A 227 0.23 12.89 14.96
C THR A 227 1.38 13.16 13.99
N ILE A 228 1.24 14.16 13.11
CA ILE A 228 2.30 14.56 12.19
C ILE A 228 3.49 15.16 12.96
N GLN A 229 3.21 16.01 13.95
CA GLN A 229 4.24 16.70 14.73
C GLN A 229 5.07 15.74 15.59
N HIS A 230 4.51 14.65 16.09
CA HIS A 230 5.24 13.62 16.81
C HIS A 230 6.35 12.97 15.98
N ALA A 231 6.22 12.94 14.65
CA ALA A 231 7.24 12.41 13.76
C ALA A 231 8.39 13.40 13.48
N GLN A 232 8.29 14.63 13.95
CA GLN A 232 9.34 15.64 13.76
C GLN A 232 10.45 15.48 14.79
N GLY A 233 11.68 15.62 14.35
CA GLY A 233 12.84 15.64 15.24
C GLY A 233 12.99 17.00 15.93
N ILE A 234 13.22 16.98 17.23
CA ILE A 234 13.49 18.19 18.04
C ILE A 234 14.83 18.00 18.72
N SER A 235 15.75 18.94 18.49
CA SER A 235 16.99 19.00 19.24
C SER A 235 16.76 19.76 20.55
N ALA A 236 16.98 19.09 21.68
CA ALA A 236 16.82 19.69 23.01
C ALA A 236 18.03 19.40 23.89
N LYS A 237 18.43 20.40 24.67
CA LYS A 237 19.47 20.24 25.70
C LYS A 237 18.80 19.87 27.03
N GLY A 238 19.08 18.67 27.53
CA GLY A 238 18.53 18.19 28.80
C GLY A 238 17.06 17.82 28.67
N TYR A 239 16.80 16.56 28.35
CA TYR A 239 15.45 16.02 28.25
C TYR A 239 14.83 15.77 29.63
N LYS A 240 13.63 16.27 29.84
CA LYS A 240 12.78 15.89 30.98
C LYS A 240 11.54 15.19 30.44
N PRO A 241 11.22 13.98 30.94
CA PRO A 241 9.99 13.30 30.52
C PRO A 241 8.77 14.12 30.91
N THR A 242 7.78 14.18 30.01
CA THR A 242 6.51 14.85 30.31
C THR A 242 5.78 14.11 31.44
N PRO A 243 5.13 14.83 32.38
CA PRO A 243 4.35 14.21 33.45
C PRO A 243 3.06 13.56 32.97
N LEU A 244 2.51 14.03 31.85
CA LEU A 244 1.29 13.48 31.25
C LEU A 244 1.64 12.34 30.29
N ARG A 245 1.03 11.19 30.51
CA ARG A 245 1.23 9.99 29.70
C ARG A 245 -0.09 9.26 29.49
N THR A 246 -0.24 8.67 28.31
CA THR A 246 -1.38 7.80 27.98
C THR A 246 -1.13 6.35 28.40
N GLY A 247 0.12 5.97 28.63
CA GLY A 247 0.55 4.59 28.86
C GLY A 247 0.92 3.87 27.55
N TYR A 248 0.55 4.40 26.40
CA TYR A 248 0.85 3.80 25.11
C TYR A 248 2.33 3.93 24.73
N GLU A 249 3.04 4.86 25.34
CA GLU A 249 4.49 5.04 25.20
C GLU A 249 5.29 3.76 25.49
N ARG A 250 4.79 2.91 26.37
CA ARG A 250 5.40 1.61 26.68
C ARG A 250 5.33 0.67 25.47
N VAL A 251 4.17 0.63 24.79
CA VAL A 251 3.98 -0.19 23.60
C VAL A 251 4.87 0.31 22.46
N ILE A 252 4.93 1.63 22.27
CA ILE A 252 5.79 2.25 21.26
C ILE A 252 7.26 2.00 21.58
N GLY A 253 7.69 2.17 22.82
CA GLY A 253 9.06 1.88 23.25
C GLY A 253 9.47 0.43 22.97
N GLN A 254 8.57 -0.52 23.15
CA GLN A 254 8.82 -1.92 22.81
C GLN A 254 8.93 -2.12 21.28
N ARG A 255 8.00 -1.57 20.50
CA ARG A 255 8.03 -1.65 19.03
C ARG A 255 9.25 -0.99 18.42
N THR A 256 9.65 0.16 18.92
CA THR A 256 10.85 0.86 18.44
C THR A 256 12.13 0.15 18.87
N GLY A 257 12.14 -0.50 20.03
CA GLY A 257 13.23 -1.35 20.48
C GLY A 257 13.55 -2.45 19.47
N ASP A 258 12.53 -3.08 18.91
CA ASP A 258 12.70 -4.15 17.90
C ASP A 258 13.31 -3.64 16.57
N LEU A 259 13.27 -2.34 16.33
CA LEU A 259 13.85 -1.72 15.12
C LEU A 259 15.34 -1.40 15.28
N PHE A 260 15.77 -1.03 16.47
CA PHE A 260 17.11 -0.48 16.73
C PHE A 260 17.97 -1.34 17.66
N CYS A 261 17.35 -2.29 18.36
CA CYS A 261 18.02 -3.11 19.36
C CYS A 261 17.82 -4.60 19.06
N THR A 262 18.77 -5.40 19.47
CA THR A 262 18.58 -6.85 19.51
C THR A 262 17.77 -7.20 20.76
N THR A 263 16.51 -7.62 20.58
CA THR A 263 15.61 -8.01 21.66
C THR A 263 15.56 -9.51 21.84
N ALA A 264 15.38 -9.96 23.07
CA ALA A 264 15.20 -11.38 23.38
C ALA A 264 13.87 -11.88 22.82
N LYS A 265 13.93 -12.93 21.99
CA LYS A 265 12.73 -13.54 21.37
C LYS A 265 11.98 -14.48 22.31
N GLN A 266 12.59 -14.85 23.43
CA GLN A 266 12.03 -15.74 24.44
C GLN A 266 12.30 -15.20 25.85
N PRO A 267 11.44 -15.51 26.83
CA PRO A 267 11.72 -15.20 28.23
C PRO A 267 13.05 -15.81 28.67
N GLY A 268 13.88 -15.02 29.35
CA GLY A 268 15.19 -15.44 29.80
C GLY A 268 15.64 -14.67 31.05
N LYS A 269 16.74 -15.13 31.65
CA LYS A 269 17.37 -14.45 32.80
C LYS A 269 18.69 -13.84 32.33
N VAL A 270 18.92 -12.59 32.66
CA VAL A 270 20.20 -11.95 32.42
C VAL A 270 21.27 -12.59 33.31
N VAL A 271 22.30 -13.15 32.68
CA VAL A 271 23.38 -13.87 33.39
C VAL A 271 24.58 -12.96 33.65
N LYS A 272 24.86 -12.08 32.68
CA LYS A 272 25.99 -11.15 32.74
C LYS A 272 25.65 -9.86 31.98
N VAL A 273 26.06 -8.73 32.52
CA VAL A 273 26.01 -7.43 31.88
C VAL A 273 27.43 -6.91 31.81
N THR A 274 27.86 -6.48 30.61
CA THR A 274 29.15 -5.82 30.38
C THR A 274 28.89 -4.53 29.59
N ASP A 275 29.84 -3.61 29.61
CA ASP A 275 29.73 -2.34 28.87
C ASP A 275 29.80 -2.52 27.35
N GLU A 276 30.17 -3.69 26.86
CA GLU A 276 30.31 -4.03 25.44
C GLU A 276 29.24 -5.02 24.93
N ALA A 277 28.43 -5.60 25.80
CA ALA A 277 27.40 -6.58 25.44
C ALA A 277 26.37 -6.77 26.57
#